data_b69ccb11feea4eba47e7632125a55d9e
#
_entry.id   b69ccb11feea4eba47e7632125a55d9e
#
_cell.length_a   1.000
_cell.length_b   1.000
_cell.length_c   1.000
_cell.angle_alpha   90.00
_cell.angle_beta   90.00
_cell.angle_gamma   90.00
#
_symmetry.space_group_name_H-M   'P 1'
#
loop_
_entity.id
_entity.type
_entity.pdbx_description
1 polymer ?
#
loop_
_entity_poly.entity_id
_entity_poly.type
_entity_poly.pdbx_seq_one_letter_code
_entity_poly.pdbx_strand_id
1 'polypeptide(L)'
;MIRGLKIAGLVLLALVLLVVASVAVILGTQAGSRWVLEQVPGLQVDNFAGRLGGQWGADHLLWEQGSSRVEVSRPIFAWSPGCLTRMTLCIDQLQAEQISLQFPPSEDSSSGPVSLPELKLPLAIEVGVVKVGNVLFNGIEQLKGMQMSAQWT
;
A
#
# COMPACT_ATOMS: atom_id res chain seq x y z
N MET A 1 21.38 -9.48 40.46
CA MET A 1 20.16 -9.07 39.73
C MET A 1 20.41 -8.08 38.59
N ILE A 2 21.21 -7.04 38.74
CA ILE A 2 21.44 -6.00 37.69
C ILE A 2 22.10 -6.55 36.43
N ARG A 3 22.98 -7.54 36.54
CA ARG A 3 23.64 -8.15 35.36
C ARG A 3 22.67 -8.96 34.48
N GLY A 4 21.75 -9.69 35.08
CA GLY A 4 20.73 -10.44 34.33
C GLY A 4 19.78 -9.53 33.56
N LEU A 5 19.37 -8.42 34.14
CA LEU A 5 18.49 -7.43 33.50
C LEU A 5 19.18 -6.75 32.30
N LYS A 6 20.47 -6.45 32.39
CA LYS A 6 21.26 -5.88 31.29
C LYS A 6 21.40 -6.86 30.13
N ILE A 7 21.63 -8.14 30.42
CA ILE A 7 21.75 -9.18 29.39
C ILE A 7 20.39 -9.39 28.70
N ALA A 8 19.30 -9.47 29.47
CA ALA A 8 17.95 -9.60 28.92
C ALA A 8 17.59 -8.39 28.01
N GLY A 9 17.93 -7.17 28.43
CA GLY A 9 17.73 -5.97 27.63
C GLY A 9 18.56 -5.98 26.32
N LEU A 10 19.78 -6.44 26.39
CA LEU A 10 20.66 -6.52 25.24
C LEU A 10 20.20 -7.60 24.24
N VAL A 11 19.73 -8.73 24.73
CA VAL A 11 19.13 -9.80 23.89
C VAL A 11 17.85 -9.30 23.22
N LEU A 12 16.99 -8.62 23.98
CA LEU A 12 15.76 -8.04 23.41
C LEU A 12 16.07 -7.02 22.32
N LEU A 13 17.03 -6.13 22.58
CA LEU A 13 17.50 -5.15 21.57
C LEU A 13 18.03 -5.81 20.32
N ALA A 14 18.87 -6.83 20.48
CA ALA A 14 19.42 -7.59 19.34
C ALA A 14 18.32 -8.28 18.53
N LEU A 15 17.30 -8.84 19.21
CA LEU A 15 16.16 -9.48 18.56
C LEU A 15 15.33 -8.46 17.78
N VAL A 16 15.05 -7.29 18.34
CA VAL A 16 14.33 -6.20 17.66
C VAL A 16 15.11 -5.74 16.44
N LEU A 17 16.42 -5.51 16.56
CA LEU A 17 17.26 -5.12 15.42
C LEU A 17 17.27 -6.19 14.33
N LEU A 18 17.29 -7.47 14.68
CA LEU A 18 17.23 -8.56 13.71
C LEU A 18 15.90 -8.59 12.98
N VAL A 19 14.78 -8.39 13.68
CA VAL A 19 13.45 -8.31 13.06
C VAL A 19 13.37 -7.12 12.10
N VAL A 20 13.81 -5.93 12.53
CA VAL A 20 13.82 -4.73 11.68
C VAL A 20 14.69 -4.93 10.45
N ALA A 21 15.88 -5.51 10.60
CA ALA A 21 16.77 -5.80 9.48
C ALA A 21 16.13 -6.81 8.51
N SER A 22 15.47 -7.85 9.03
CA SER A 22 14.76 -8.84 8.20
C SER A 22 13.63 -8.20 7.39
N VAL A 23 12.81 -7.36 8.02
CA VAL A 23 11.74 -6.63 7.33
C VAL A 23 12.31 -5.69 6.28
N ALA A 24 13.40 -4.98 6.59
CA ALA A 24 14.05 -4.10 5.64
C ALA A 24 14.59 -4.85 4.40
N VAL A 25 15.16 -6.03 4.60
CA VAL A 25 15.63 -6.89 3.49
C VAL A 25 14.45 -7.40 2.66
N ILE A 26 13.39 -7.87 3.30
CA ILE A 26 12.20 -8.39 2.62
C ILE A 26 11.54 -7.31 1.76
N LEU A 27 11.30 -6.13 2.32
CA LEU A 27 10.68 -5.01 1.59
C LEU A 27 11.64 -4.30 0.64
N GLY A 28 12.93 -4.35 0.92
CA GLY A 28 13.99 -3.73 0.13
C GLY A 28 14.47 -4.55 -1.07
N THR A 29 14.01 -5.78 -1.23
CA THR A 29 14.40 -6.67 -2.34
C THR A 29 13.20 -7.09 -3.16
N GLN A 30 13.40 -7.32 -4.45
CA GLN A 30 12.34 -7.82 -5.35
C GLN A 30 11.87 -9.22 -4.95
N ALA A 31 12.79 -10.10 -4.61
CA ALA A 31 12.47 -11.47 -4.22
C ALA A 31 11.65 -11.52 -2.93
N GLY A 32 12.04 -10.74 -1.91
CA GLY A 32 11.29 -10.64 -0.66
C GLY A 32 9.91 -10.00 -0.86
N SER A 33 9.82 -8.97 -1.69
CA SER A 33 8.55 -8.33 -2.02
C SER A 33 7.58 -9.28 -2.72
N ARG A 34 8.06 -10.08 -3.67
CA ARG A 34 7.25 -11.12 -4.32
C ARG A 34 6.76 -12.16 -3.32
N TRP A 35 7.63 -12.63 -2.46
CA TRP A 35 7.27 -13.59 -1.42
C TRP A 35 6.16 -13.07 -0.50
N VAL A 36 6.22 -11.79 -0.09
CA VAL A 36 5.16 -11.16 0.71
C VAL A 36 3.83 -11.12 -0.05
N LEU A 37 3.85 -10.76 -1.33
CA LEU A 37 2.64 -10.72 -2.16
C LEU A 37 2.00 -12.11 -2.32
N GLU A 38 2.81 -13.15 -2.40
CA GLU A 38 2.33 -14.54 -2.47
C GLU A 38 1.66 -15.02 -1.17
N GLN A 39 1.95 -14.38 -0.03
CA GLN A 39 1.30 -14.69 1.25
C GLN A 39 -0.10 -14.08 1.38
N VAL A 40 -0.47 -13.13 0.53
CA VAL A 40 -1.78 -12.47 0.58
C VAL A 40 -2.81 -13.36 -0.10
N PRO A 41 -3.82 -13.87 0.64
CA PRO A 41 -4.83 -14.74 0.04
C PRO A 41 -5.67 -13.98 -0.99
N GLY A 42 -5.88 -14.60 -2.16
CA GLY A 42 -6.67 -14.03 -3.24
C GLY A 42 -5.95 -12.99 -4.09
N LEU A 43 -4.69 -12.65 -3.79
CA LEU A 43 -3.91 -11.72 -4.57
C LEU A 43 -3.11 -12.43 -5.66
N GLN A 44 -3.27 -11.96 -6.90
CA GLN A 44 -2.48 -12.38 -8.06
C GLN A 44 -1.80 -11.15 -8.65
N VAL A 45 -0.51 -11.24 -8.89
CA VAL A 45 0.28 -10.15 -9.47
C VAL A 45 1.13 -10.70 -10.60
N ASP A 46 0.91 -10.17 -11.80
CA ASP A 46 1.64 -10.57 -12.99
C ASP A 46 2.79 -9.61 -13.25
N ASN A 47 3.97 -10.18 -13.53
CA ASN A 47 5.19 -9.45 -13.87
C ASN A 47 5.56 -8.35 -12.86
N PHE A 48 5.50 -8.68 -11.59
CA PHE A 48 5.94 -7.77 -10.53
C PHE A 48 7.42 -7.42 -10.70
N ALA A 49 7.72 -6.13 -10.70
CA ALA A 49 9.06 -5.58 -10.77
C ALA A 49 9.24 -4.47 -9.73
N GLY A 50 10.39 -4.44 -9.10
CA GLY A 50 10.71 -3.42 -8.11
C GLY A 50 10.71 -3.94 -6.67
N ARG A 51 10.46 -3.05 -5.72
CA ARG A 51 10.54 -3.30 -4.28
C ARG A 51 9.36 -2.64 -3.57
N LEU A 52 8.71 -3.34 -2.69
CA LEU A 52 7.61 -2.75 -1.89
C LEU A 52 8.08 -1.60 -1.00
N GLY A 53 9.34 -1.63 -0.56
CA GLY A 53 9.95 -0.55 0.21
C GLY A 53 10.42 0.67 -0.60
N GLY A 54 10.04 0.78 -1.86
CA GLY A 54 10.44 1.88 -2.74
C GLY A 54 9.50 2.01 -3.92
N GLN A 55 10.02 1.87 -5.12
CA GLN A 55 9.24 1.87 -6.36
C GLN A 55 8.97 0.44 -6.82
N TRP A 56 7.73 0.18 -7.20
CA TRP A 56 7.35 -1.08 -7.80
C TRP A 56 6.24 -0.88 -8.85
N GLY A 57 6.13 -1.84 -9.73
CA GLY A 57 5.08 -1.91 -10.73
C GLY A 57 4.78 -3.34 -11.11
N ALA A 58 3.66 -3.56 -11.77
CA ALA A 58 3.26 -4.84 -12.33
C ALA A 58 2.47 -4.62 -13.60
N ASP A 59 2.29 -5.67 -14.40
CA ASP A 59 1.41 -5.58 -15.58
C ASP A 59 -0.05 -5.67 -15.19
N HIS A 60 -0.34 -6.53 -14.22
CA HIS A 60 -1.71 -6.76 -13.76
C HIS A 60 -1.71 -7.16 -12.28
N LEU A 61 -2.64 -6.59 -11.55
CA LEU A 61 -2.89 -6.94 -10.15
C LEU A 61 -4.35 -7.28 -9.99
N LEU A 62 -4.63 -8.47 -9.50
CA LEU A 62 -5.96 -8.96 -9.22
C LEU A 62 -6.05 -9.41 -7.77
N TRP A 63 -7.02 -8.88 -7.06
CA TRP A 63 -7.35 -9.32 -5.71
C TRP A 63 -8.81 -9.75 -5.64
N GLU A 64 -9.01 -10.98 -5.19
CA GLU A 64 -10.34 -11.56 -5.02
C GLU A 64 -10.50 -12.07 -3.59
N GLN A 65 -11.55 -11.64 -2.95
CA GLN A 65 -11.93 -12.15 -1.63
C GLN A 65 -13.46 -12.24 -1.53
N GLY A 66 -13.97 -13.48 -1.47
CA GLY A 66 -15.41 -13.72 -1.48
C GLY A 66 -16.06 -13.18 -2.75
N SER A 67 -17.02 -12.28 -2.61
CA SER A 67 -17.72 -11.63 -3.73
C SER A 67 -17.07 -10.33 -4.18
N SER A 68 -16.00 -9.89 -3.51
CA SER A 68 -15.29 -8.67 -3.84
C SER A 68 -14.13 -8.96 -4.78
N ARG A 69 -13.98 -8.13 -5.81
CA ARG A 69 -12.89 -8.22 -6.79
C ARG A 69 -12.33 -6.84 -7.07
N VAL A 70 -11.02 -6.72 -6.99
CA VAL A 70 -10.27 -5.52 -7.37
C VAL A 70 -9.25 -5.89 -8.43
N GLU A 71 -9.33 -5.24 -9.57
CA GLU A 71 -8.43 -5.44 -10.69
C GLU A 71 -7.77 -4.12 -11.05
N VAL A 72 -6.44 -4.11 -11.13
CA VAL A 72 -5.66 -2.93 -11.48
C VAL A 72 -4.73 -3.29 -12.62
N SER A 73 -4.85 -2.56 -13.74
CA SER A 73 -3.98 -2.71 -14.90
C SER A 73 -2.82 -1.73 -14.82
N ARG A 74 -1.62 -2.26 -14.99
CA ARG A 74 -0.34 -1.51 -14.94
C ARG A 74 -0.20 -0.60 -13.72
N PRO A 75 -0.32 -1.12 -12.49
CA PRO A 75 -0.07 -0.31 -11.32
C PRO A 75 1.41 0.06 -11.23
N ILE A 76 1.68 1.33 -10.95
CA ILE A 76 3.02 1.84 -10.61
C ILE A 76 2.89 2.62 -9.32
N PHE A 77 3.68 2.25 -8.35
CA PHE A 77 3.69 2.88 -7.04
C PHE A 77 5.12 3.18 -6.61
N ALA A 78 5.35 4.41 -6.20
CA ALA A 78 6.63 4.84 -5.64
C ALA A 78 6.40 5.65 -4.38
N TRP A 79 7.14 5.34 -3.35
CA TRP A 79 7.11 6.07 -2.09
C TRP A 79 8.50 6.12 -1.45
N SER A 80 8.69 7.07 -0.57
CA SER A 80 9.96 7.30 0.12
C SER A 80 9.83 6.94 1.59
N PRO A 81 10.25 5.73 2.01
CA PRO A 81 10.16 5.33 3.42
C PRO A 81 11.04 6.17 4.35
N GLY A 82 12.07 6.83 3.83
CA GLY A 82 12.90 7.75 4.62
C GLY A 82 12.14 8.92 5.23
N CYS A 83 11.01 9.33 4.64
CA CYS A 83 10.14 10.37 5.19
C CYS A 83 9.51 9.98 6.53
N LEU A 84 9.37 8.69 6.82
CA LEU A 84 8.81 8.21 8.09
C LEU A 84 9.65 8.64 9.29
N THR A 85 10.94 8.88 9.13
CA THR A 85 11.80 9.42 10.18
C THR A 85 11.38 10.83 10.63
N ARG A 86 10.63 11.54 9.78
CA ARG A 86 10.05 12.87 10.02
C ARG A 86 8.54 12.82 10.27
N MET A 87 8.01 11.65 10.58
CA MET A 87 6.57 11.43 10.76
C MET A 87 5.75 11.87 9.55
N THR A 88 6.29 11.67 8.34
CA THR A 88 5.65 12.01 7.08
C THR A 88 5.62 10.77 6.17
N LEU A 89 4.47 10.49 5.58
CA LEU A 89 4.34 9.48 4.53
C LEU A 89 4.44 10.18 3.16
N CYS A 90 5.55 9.95 2.47
CA CYS A 90 5.78 10.51 1.14
C CYS A 90 5.43 9.46 0.08
N ILE A 91 4.37 9.70 -0.67
CA ILE A 91 3.99 8.93 -1.84
C ILE A 91 4.43 9.73 -3.06
N ASP A 92 5.48 9.30 -3.73
CA ASP A 92 6.06 10.04 -4.86
C ASP A 92 5.21 9.90 -6.12
N GLN A 93 4.72 8.68 -6.35
CA GLN A 93 3.98 8.36 -7.58
C GLN A 93 2.97 7.24 -7.35
N LEU A 94 1.77 7.45 -7.84
CA LEU A 94 0.73 6.43 -7.94
C LEU A 94 0.12 6.49 -9.35
N GLN A 95 0.31 5.43 -10.12
CA GLN A 95 -0.23 5.33 -11.47
C GLN A 95 -0.98 4.01 -11.65
N ALA A 96 -2.06 4.06 -12.38
CA ALA A 96 -2.77 2.90 -12.86
C ALA A 96 -3.43 3.23 -14.21
N GLU A 97 -3.38 2.31 -15.17
CA GLU A 97 -4.05 2.49 -16.44
C GLU A 97 -5.56 2.34 -16.29
N GLN A 98 -5.98 1.30 -15.59
CA GLN A 98 -7.38 1.02 -15.31
C GLN A 98 -7.53 0.39 -13.93
N ILE A 99 -8.54 0.83 -13.19
CA ILE A 99 -8.95 0.25 -11.92
C ILE A 99 -10.39 -0.24 -12.07
N SER A 100 -10.61 -1.52 -11.87
CA SER A 100 -11.94 -2.14 -11.87
C SER A 100 -12.27 -2.64 -10.47
N LEU A 101 -13.36 -2.14 -9.92
CA LEU A 101 -13.86 -2.50 -8.60
C LEU A 101 -15.21 -3.19 -8.73
N GLN A 102 -15.31 -4.40 -8.21
CA GLN A 102 -16.56 -5.15 -8.13
C GLN A 102 -16.81 -5.52 -6.67
N PHE A 103 -17.91 -5.00 -6.13
CA PHE A 103 -18.36 -5.32 -4.78
C PHE A 103 -19.79 -5.84 -4.84
N PRO A 104 -20.15 -6.79 -3.96
CA PRO A 104 -21.55 -7.20 -3.84
C PRO A 104 -22.40 -6.00 -3.40
N PRO A 105 -23.65 -5.88 -3.88
CA PRO A 105 -24.55 -4.84 -3.41
C PRO A 105 -24.71 -4.99 -1.89
N SER A 106 -24.24 -4.02 -1.12
CA SER A 106 -24.49 -3.97 0.31
C SER A 106 -25.94 -3.49 0.52
N GLU A 107 -26.72 -4.22 1.31
CA GLU A 107 -28.08 -3.84 1.67
C GLU A 107 -28.14 -2.54 2.51
N ASP A 108 -27.00 -2.13 3.06
CA ASP A 108 -26.80 -0.89 3.81
C ASP A 108 -26.27 0.27 2.93
N SER A 109 -26.81 0.43 1.73
CA SER A 109 -26.58 1.65 0.97
C SER A 109 -27.43 2.79 1.56
N SER A 110 -27.09 3.21 2.77
CA SER A 110 -27.52 4.49 3.26
C SER A 110 -26.82 5.56 2.41
N SER A 111 -27.58 6.14 1.48
CA SER A 111 -27.16 7.31 0.71
C SER A 111 -27.12 8.54 1.63
N GLY A 112 -26.30 8.46 2.68
CA GLY A 112 -25.95 9.56 3.54
C GLY A 112 -24.59 10.12 3.14
N PRO A 113 -24.28 11.40 3.40
CA PRO A 113 -22.94 11.90 3.26
C PRO A 113 -22.01 11.02 4.12
N VAL A 114 -21.01 10.41 3.48
CA VAL A 114 -19.97 9.70 4.21
C VAL A 114 -19.25 10.75 5.03
N SER A 115 -19.66 10.91 6.29
CA SER A 115 -18.85 11.67 7.23
C SER A 115 -17.63 10.81 7.53
N LEU A 116 -16.54 11.13 6.85
CA LEU A 116 -15.23 10.59 7.20
C LEU A 116 -14.98 11.01 8.65
N PRO A 117 -14.79 10.07 9.58
CA PRO A 117 -14.35 10.43 10.91
C PRO A 117 -13.06 11.25 10.74
N GLU A 118 -12.94 12.35 11.46
CA GLU A 118 -11.69 13.10 11.51
C GLU A 118 -10.58 12.20 12.02
N LEU A 119 -9.97 11.46 11.11
CA LEU A 119 -8.77 10.69 11.38
C LEU A 119 -7.64 11.70 11.58
N LYS A 120 -7.48 12.13 12.82
CA LYS A 120 -6.27 12.85 13.23
C LYS A 120 -5.12 11.86 13.22
N LEU A 121 -4.61 11.60 12.03
CA LEU A 121 -3.40 10.80 11.86
C LEU A 121 -2.23 11.62 12.42
N PRO A 122 -1.41 11.03 13.29
CA PRO A 122 -0.20 11.70 13.78
C PRO A 122 0.89 11.82 12.71
N LEU A 123 0.55 11.51 11.47
CA LEU A 123 1.45 11.50 10.32
C LEU A 123 0.95 12.48 9.28
N ALA A 124 1.83 13.33 8.78
CA ALA A 124 1.58 14.11 7.59
C ALA A 124 1.68 13.19 6.35
N ILE A 125 0.82 13.40 5.36
CA ILE A 125 0.82 12.65 4.11
C ILE A 125 1.14 13.61 2.97
N GLU A 126 2.23 13.35 2.26
CA GLU A 126 2.59 14.06 1.04
C GLU A 126 2.37 13.15 -0.15
N VAL A 127 1.57 13.59 -1.10
CA VAL A 127 1.30 12.85 -2.35
C VAL A 127 1.80 13.66 -3.53
N GLY A 128 2.74 13.11 -4.27
CA GLY A 128 3.34 13.75 -5.44
C GLY A 128 2.42 13.70 -6.65
N VAL A 129 2.45 12.60 -7.39
CA VAL A 129 1.71 12.46 -8.65
C VAL A 129 0.77 11.27 -8.57
N VAL A 130 -0.51 11.52 -8.84
CA VAL A 130 -1.53 10.47 -9.03
C VAL A 130 -2.05 10.54 -10.46
N LYS A 131 -1.91 9.44 -11.20
CA LYS A 131 -2.44 9.30 -12.54
C LYS A 131 -3.27 8.02 -12.64
N VAL A 132 -4.55 8.16 -12.87
CA VAL A 132 -5.45 7.04 -13.09
C VAL A 132 -6.14 7.25 -14.43
N GLY A 133 -6.04 6.29 -15.33
CA GLY A 133 -6.67 6.37 -16.64
C GLY A 133 -8.18 6.24 -16.52
N ASN A 134 -8.66 5.06 -16.17
CA ASN A 134 -10.10 4.76 -16.06
C ASN A 134 -10.42 4.08 -14.74
N VAL A 135 -11.55 4.44 -14.15
CA VAL A 135 -12.09 3.76 -12.97
C VAL A 135 -13.44 3.16 -13.32
N LEU A 136 -13.54 1.84 -13.23
CA LEU A 136 -14.76 1.07 -13.42
C LEU A 136 -15.28 0.60 -12.06
N PHE A 137 -16.50 0.95 -11.76
CA PHE A 137 -17.18 0.48 -10.56
C PHE A 137 -18.38 -0.38 -10.96
N ASN A 138 -18.37 -1.67 -10.60
CA ASN A 138 -19.37 -2.66 -11.01
C ASN A 138 -19.64 -2.69 -12.53
N GLY A 139 -18.56 -2.52 -13.35
CA GLY A 139 -18.65 -2.50 -14.80
C GLY A 139 -19.10 -1.17 -15.42
N ILE A 140 -19.36 -0.15 -14.61
CA ILE A 140 -19.72 1.20 -15.06
C ILE A 140 -18.51 2.12 -14.96
N GLU A 141 -18.15 2.75 -16.07
CA GLU A 141 -17.06 3.71 -16.11
C GLU A 141 -17.47 5.01 -15.38
N GLN A 142 -16.88 5.24 -14.20
CA GLN A 142 -17.21 6.39 -13.34
C GLN A 142 -16.33 7.60 -13.63
N LEU A 143 -15.07 7.39 -13.99
CA LEU A 143 -14.09 8.47 -14.17
C LEU A 143 -13.13 8.14 -15.30
N LYS A 144 -12.95 9.09 -16.22
CA LYS A 144 -11.95 9.08 -17.28
C LYS A 144 -10.86 10.09 -17.00
N GLY A 145 -9.60 9.64 -17.08
CA GLY A 145 -8.44 10.53 -17.15
C GLY A 145 -8.23 11.44 -15.97
N MET A 146 -8.26 10.92 -14.74
CA MET A 146 -7.98 11.73 -13.57
C MET A 146 -6.48 11.89 -13.34
N GLN A 147 -6.02 13.13 -13.41
CA GLN A 147 -4.67 13.50 -12.97
C GLN A 147 -4.80 14.45 -11.78
N MET A 148 -4.29 14.04 -10.65
CA MET A 148 -4.21 14.91 -9.48
C MET A 148 -2.77 15.01 -8.99
N SER A 149 -2.32 16.23 -8.77
CA SER A 149 -1.16 16.53 -7.96
C SER A 149 -1.64 17.30 -6.73
N ALA A 150 -1.49 16.71 -5.56
CA ALA A 150 -1.88 17.35 -4.32
C ALA A 150 -0.72 17.32 -3.33
N GLN A 151 -0.36 18.47 -2.80
CA GLN A 151 0.48 18.60 -1.63
C GLN A 151 -0.42 18.93 -0.44
N TRP A 152 -0.45 18.05 0.52
CA TRP A 152 -1.08 18.28 1.81
C TRP A 152 0.01 18.39 2.88
N THR A 153 0.18 19.54 3.38
CA THR A 153 1.02 19.81 4.56
C THR A 153 0.16 19.87 5.83
#